data_63df3bfa6c651c58a1991ff688d6baee
#
_entry.id   63df3bfa6c651c58a1991ff688d6baee
#
_cell.length_a   1.000
_cell.length_b   1.000
_cell.length_c   1.000
_cell.angle_alpha   90.00
_cell.angle_beta   90.00
_cell.angle_gamma   90.00
#
_symmetry.space_group_name_H-M   'P 1'
#
loop_
_entity.id
_entity.type
_entity.pdbx_description
1 polymer ?
#
loop_
_entity_poly.entity_id
_entity_poly.type
_entity_poly.pdbx_seq_one_letter_code
_entity_poly.pdbx_strand_id
1 'polypeptide(L)'
;MLRITGLKLPLSYKEADLSRRAADLLGVPIKSCRLRRRSVDARKKDNVHFIATLDVTVDNEEKVLRRAKGDVARVEETPYVIAAPAGQPELPPVVVGSGPAGLFAALTLAQAGVRPILLERGGDVDSRRAAIDLFHRTGVLDTASNVQFGEGGAGTFSDGKLNSGIKDPRCRRVLETFVEAGAPAEILWQAKPHIGTDKLQGTVRGLRNEIIRLGGQVHFFHKVTDLVIEGGALTALVVSTAEGEREIP
;
A
#
# COMPACT_ATOMS: atom_id res chain seq x y z
N MET A 1 -4.57 11.47 21.81
CA MET A 1 -5.92 11.01 21.48
C MET A 1 -6.26 9.73 22.21
N LEU A 2 -7.56 9.39 22.30
CA LEU A 2 -8.01 8.17 22.94
C LEU A 2 -8.45 7.15 21.88
N ARG A 3 -8.13 5.88 22.10
CA ARG A 3 -8.59 4.75 21.29
C ARG A 3 -9.64 3.97 22.06
N ILE A 4 -10.80 3.82 21.46
CA ILE A 4 -11.90 2.98 21.95
C ILE A 4 -11.84 1.67 21.16
N THR A 5 -11.70 0.54 21.85
CA THR A 5 -11.66 -0.79 21.22
C THR A 5 -12.93 -1.57 21.58
N GLY A 6 -13.39 -2.39 20.63
CA GLY A 6 -14.52 -3.29 20.88
C GLY A 6 -15.91 -2.63 20.86
N LEU A 7 -16.05 -1.43 20.30
CA LEU A 7 -17.34 -0.75 20.19
C LEU A 7 -18.27 -1.53 19.25
N LYS A 8 -19.42 -1.94 19.76
CA LYS A 8 -20.45 -2.65 18.99
C LYS A 8 -21.28 -1.67 18.18
N LEU A 9 -21.42 -1.96 16.87
CA LEU A 9 -22.23 -1.18 15.95
C LEU A 9 -23.24 -2.10 15.24
N PRO A 10 -24.50 -1.66 15.02
CA PRO A 10 -25.43 -2.42 14.20
C PRO A 10 -24.97 -2.44 12.75
N LEU A 11 -25.45 -3.41 11.96
CA LEU A 11 -25.11 -3.48 10.53
C LEU A 11 -25.59 -2.25 9.75
N SER A 12 -26.62 -1.56 10.23
CA SER A 12 -27.21 -0.36 9.62
C SER A 12 -26.61 0.97 10.11
N TYR A 13 -25.49 0.94 10.88
CA TYR A 13 -24.87 2.18 11.37
C TYR A 13 -24.47 3.10 10.22
N LYS A 14 -24.54 4.39 10.48
CA LYS A 14 -24.02 5.46 9.60
C LYS A 14 -22.76 6.08 10.20
N GLU A 15 -21.96 6.72 9.38
CA GLU A 15 -20.71 7.35 9.85
C GLU A 15 -20.94 8.36 10.98
N ALA A 16 -22.03 9.14 10.89
CA ALA A 16 -22.43 10.08 11.95
C ALA A 16 -22.71 9.40 13.31
N ASP A 17 -23.05 8.11 13.31
CA ASP A 17 -23.32 7.36 14.56
C ASP A 17 -22.03 7.07 15.34
N LEU A 18 -20.87 7.08 14.70
CA LEU A 18 -19.58 6.78 15.34
C LEU A 18 -19.27 7.80 16.44
N SER A 19 -19.33 9.08 16.14
CA SER A 19 -19.08 10.16 17.11
C SER A 19 -20.10 10.14 18.25
N ARG A 20 -21.38 9.93 17.93
CA ARG A 20 -22.44 9.85 18.95
C ARG A 20 -22.19 8.69 19.92
N ARG A 21 -21.94 7.47 19.42
CA ARG A 21 -21.68 6.30 20.25
C ARG A 21 -20.39 6.41 21.06
N ALA A 22 -19.38 7.05 20.51
CA ALA A 22 -18.16 7.38 21.26
C ALA A 22 -18.46 8.37 22.40
N ALA A 23 -19.27 9.41 22.14
CA ALA A 23 -19.70 10.38 23.15
C ALA A 23 -20.51 9.71 24.26
N ASP A 24 -21.46 8.84 23.91
CA ASP A 24 -22.27 8.08 24.88
C ASP A 24 -21.39 7.20 25.79
N LEU A 25 -20.38 6.53 25.21
CA LEU A 25 -19.47 5.68 25.97
C LEU A 25 -18.56 6.47 26.90
N LEU A 26 -18.03 7.60 26.45
CA LEU A 26 -17.07 8.41 27.19
C LEU A 26 -17.72 9.44 28.11
N GLY A 27 -19.01 9.73 27.91
CA GLY A 27 -19.78 10.73 28.66
C GLY A 27 -19.32 12.18 28.41
N VAL A 28 -18.73 12.45 27.23
CA VAL A 28 -18.20 13.77 26.84
C VAL A 28 -18.38 14.01 25.34
N PRO A 29 -18.46 15.28 24.90
CA PRO A 29 -18.46 15.60 23.49
C PRO A 29 -17.16 15.15 22.79
N ILE A 30 -17.30 14.68 21.54
CA ILE A 30 -16.19 14.26 20.68
C ILE A 30 -15.82 15.39 19.72
N LYS A 31 -14.54 15.79 19.70
CA LYS A 31 -14.02 16.80 18.77
C LYS A 31 -13.72 16.21 17.39
N SER A 32 -13.12 15.03 17.36
CA SER A 32 -12.89 14.27 16.12
C SER A 32 -13.05 12.79 16.38
N CYS A 33 -13.51 12.06 15.37
CA CYS A 33 -13.71 10.61 15.43
C CYS A 33 -13.26 9.99 14.13
N ARG A 34 -12.36 9.00 14.22
CA ARG A 34 -11.85 8.27 13.06
C ARG A 34 -12.02 6.77 13.26
N LEU A 35 -12.64 6.10 12.29
CA LEU A 35 -12.73 4.65 12.27
C LEU A 35 -11.34 4.06 11.96
N ARG A 36 -10.78 3.35 12.93
CA ARG A 36 -9.45 2.74 12.84
C ARG A 36 -9.50 1.30 12.35
N ARG A 37 -10.51 0.56 12.80
CA ARG A 37 -10.73 -0.83 12.42
C ARG A 37 -12.21 -1.19 12.53
N ARG A 38 -12.68 -2.03 11.61
CA ARG A 38 -14.01 -2.64 11.68
C ARG A 38 -13.93 -4.10 11.28
N SER A 39 -14.53 -4.96 12.08
CA SER A 39 -14.70 -6.38 11.79
C SER A 39 -16.17 -6.77 12.00
N VAL A 40 -16.58 -7.87 11.38
CA VAL A 40 -17.91 -8.47 11.60
C VAL A 40 -17.78 -9.48 12.75
N ASP A 41 -18.68 -9.40 13.72
CA ASP A 41 -18.91 -10.47 14.68
C ASP A 41 -20.20 -11.22 14.31
N ALA A 42 -20.04 -12.43 13.77
CA ALA A 42 -21.12 -13.32 13.34
C ALA A 42 -21.12 -14.64 14.12
N ARG A 43 -20.47 -14.69 15.29
CA ARG A 43 -20.43 -15.91 16.13
C ARG A 43 -21.82 -16.36 16.56
N LYS A 44 -22.76 -15.42 16.70
CA LYS A 44 -24.18 -15.71 16.95
C LYS A 44 -24.99 -15.25 15.75
N LYS A 45 -25.65 -16.17 15.05
CA LYS A 45 -26.39 -15.90 13.81
C LYS A 45 -27.56 -14.91 13.98
N ASP A 46 -28.15 -14.89 15.14
CA ASP A 46 -29.26 -14.01 15.56
C ASP A 46 -28.80 -12.63 16.04
N ASN A 47 -27.48 -12.44 16.20
CA ASN A 47 -26.91 -11.19 16.71
C ASN A 47 -25.61 -10.82 15.94
N VAL A 48 -25.72 -10.69 14.62
CA VAL A 48 -24.61 -10.24 13.77
C VAL A 48 -24.45 -8.73 13.89
N HIS A 49 -23.23 -8.27 14.17
CA HIS A 49 -22.94 -6.86 14.34
C HIS A 49 -21.48 -6.54 13.98
N PHE A 50 -21.16 -5.28 13.83
CA PHE A 50 -19.76 -4.85 13.68
C PHE A 50 -19.10 -4.62 15.03
N ILE A 51 -17.80 -4.91 15.09
CA ILE A 51 -16.90 -4.49 16.16
C ILE A 51 -15.97 -3.44 15.58
N ALA A 52 -15.99 -2.26 16.17
CA ALA A 52 -15.18 -1.13 15.73
C ALA A 52 -14.11 -0.74 16.75
N THR A 53 -13.00 -0.23 16.22
CA THR A 53 -12.00 0.53 16.96
C THR A 53 -12.04 1.96 16.45
N LEU A 54 -12.19 2.92 17.35
CA LEU A 54 -12.23 4.34 17.01
C LEU A 54 -11.08 5.07 17.67
N ASP A 55 -10.47 6.00 16.94
CA ASP A 55 -9.56 7.00 17.49
C ASP A 55 -10.34 8.31 17.62
N VAL A 56 -10.35 8.88 18.82
CA VAL A 56 -11.15 10.08 19.13
C VAL A 56 -10.30 11.13 19.85
N THR A 57 -10.62 12.39 19.63
CA THR A 57 -10.10 13.51 20.41
C THR A 57 -11.21 14.12 21.26
N VAL A 58 -10.89 14.42 22.51
CA VAL A 58 -11.82 15.01 23.48
C VAL A 58 -11.09 16.08 24.29
N ASP A 59 -11.84 16.92 24.99
CA ASP A 59 -11.25 17.80 25.99
C ASP A 59 -10.82 16.99 27.21
N ASN A 60 -9.67 17.34 27.78
CA ASN A 60 -9.13 16.76 29.02
C ASN A 60 -9.09 15.22 28.99
N GLU A 61 -8.32 14.68 28.04
CA GLU A 61 -8.13 13.23 27.81
C GLU A 61 -7.82 12.45 29.09
N GLU A 62 -6.99 13.00 29.99
CA GLU A 62 -6.65 12.33 31.26
C GLU A 62 -7.86 12.13 32.16
N LYS A 63 -8.71 13.16 32.30
CA LYS A 63 -9.92 13.08 33.12
C LYS A 63 -10.90 12.08 32.52
N VAL A 64 -11.04 12.08 31.21
CA VAL A 64 -11.91 11.14 30.47
C VAL A 64 -11.38 9.71 30.65
N LEU A 65 -10.09 9.48 30.46
CA LEU A 65 -9.48 8.16 30.60
C LEU A 65 -9.67 7.54 31.99
N ARG A 66 -9.53 8.36 33.06
CA ARG A 66 -9.77 7.88 34.45
C ARG A 66 -11.19 7.44 34.72
N ARG A 67 -12.18 7.93 33.95
CA ARG A 67 -13.61 7.66 34.13
C ARG A 67 -14.19 6.72 33.09
N ALA A 68 -13.43 6.49 32.01
CA ALA A 68 -13.89 5.70 30.88
C ALA A 68 -14.23 4.27 31.32
N LYS A 69 -15.38 3.79 30.84
CA LYS A 69 -15.78 2.40 30.96
C LYS A 69 -15.46 1.67 29.67
N GLY A 70 -14.96 0.45 29.76
CA GLY A 70 -14.59 -0.36 28.60
C GLY A 70 -13.11 -0.27 28.24
N ASP A 71 -12.77 -0.75 27.07
CA ASP A 71 -11.39 -0.79 26.56
C ASP A 71 -11.04 0.54 25.89
N VAL A 72 -10.55 1.48 26.68
CA VAL A 72 -10.12 2.82 26.25
C VAL A 72 -8.70 3.04 26.66
N ALA A 73 -7.84 3.40 25.70
CA ALA A 73 -6.42 3.67 25.95
C ALA A 73 -5.99 4.99 25.32
N ARG A 74 -4.99 5.64 25.92
CA ARG A 74 -4.29 6.74 25.27
C ARG A 74 -3.38 6.18 24.18
N VAL A 75 -3.42 6.78 23.00
CA VAL A 75 -2.56 6.41 21.88
C VAL A 75 -1.91 7.65 21.28
N GLU A 76 -0.68 7.47 20.83
CA GLU A 76 0.05 8.46 20.06
C GLU A 76 0.22 7.93 18.65
N GLU A 77 -0.07 8.75 17.66
CA GLU A 77 0.27 8.44 16.27
C GLU A 77 1.67 8.95 15.99
N THR A 78 2.54 8.02 15.64
CA THR A 78 3.84 8.37 15.07
C THR A 78 3.73 8.17 13.58
N PRO A 79 3.62 9.24 12.78
CA PRO A 79 3.58 9.12 11.33
C PRO A 79 4.90 8.53 10.84
N TYR A 80 4.82 7.67 9.82
CA TYR A 80 6.01 7.22 9.13
C TYR A 80 6.60 8.38 8.31
N VAL A 81 7.83 8.75 8.62
CA VAL A 81 8.55 9.83 7.93
C VAL A 81 9.63 9.21 7.05
N ILE A 82 9.62 9.58 5.77
CA ILE A 82 10.70 9.24 4.85
C ILE A 82 11.80 10.28 5.05
N ALA A 83 12.95 9.84 5.55
CA ALA A 83 14.09 10.71 5.72
C ALA A 83 14.68 11.09 4.36
N ALA A 84 14.96 12.38 4.17
CA ALA A 84 15.75 12.81 3.02
C ALA A 84 17.20 12.30 3.17
N PRO A 85 17.86 11.88 2.08
CA PRO A 85 19.25 11.48 2.13
C PRO A 85 20.16 12.69 2.46
N ALA A 86 21.32 12.43 3.02
CA ALA A 86 22.30 13.47 3.36
C ALA A 86 22.88 14.21 2.14
N GLY A 87 22.68 13.67 0.93
CA GLY A 87 23.06 14.25 -0.35
C GLY A 87 22.44 13.50 -1.51
N GLN A 88 22.56 14.05 -2.72
CA GLN A 88 22.14 13.34 -3.93
C GLN A 88 23.21 12.32 -4.30
N PRO A 89 22.86 11.09 -4.69
CA PRO A 89 23.80 10.14 -5.24
C PRO A 89 24.37 10.66 -6.58
N GLU A 90 25.63 10.36 -6.87
CA GLU A 90 26.27 10.74 -8.15
C GLU A 90 25.55 10.09 -9.34
N LEU A 91 25.16 8.84 -9.20
CA LEU A 91 24.35 8.11 -10.17
C LEU A 91 22.96 7.81 -9.60
N PRO A 92 21.92 7.80 -10.45
CA PRO A 92 20.57 7.45 -9.99
C PRO A 92 20.55 6.00 -9.52
N PRO A 93 19.94 5.71 -8.34
CA PRO A 93 19.81 4.33 -7.90
C PRO A 93 18.87 3.56 -8.82
N VAL A 94 19.30 2.34 -9.17
CA VAL A 94 18.50 1.45 -10.02
C VAL A 94 17.75 0.44 -9.16
N VAL A 95 16.45 0.31 -9.42
CA VAL A 95 15.58 -0.69 -8.82
C VAL A 95 15.24 -1.73 -9.89
N VAL A 96 15.53 -3.00 -9.63
CA VAL A 96 15.29 -4.09 -10.57
C VAL A 96 14.01 -4.84 -10.21
N GLY A 97 13.02 -4.79 -11.12
CA GLY A 97 11.72 -5.41 -10.98
C GLY A 97 10.66 -4.46 -10.42
N SER A 98 9.51 -4.36 -11.09
CA SER A 98 8.35 -3.57 -10.69
C SER A 98 7.28 -4.38 -9.93
N GLY A 99 7.68 -5.43 -9.24
CA GLY A 99 6.83 -6.10 -8.26
C GLY A 99 6.53 -5.18 -7.06
N PRO A 100 5.72 -5.63 -6.06
CA PRO A 100 5.35 -4.79 -4.93
C PRO A 100 6.54 -4.16 -4.20
N ALA A 101 7.60 -4.94 -3.97
CA ALA A 101 8.80 -4.44 -3.29
C ALA A 101 9.52 -3.36 -4.11
N GLY A 102 9.70 -3.58 -5.43
CA GLY A 102 10.37 -2.61 -6.30
C GLY A 102 9.58 -1.32 -6.49
N LEU A 103 8.25 -1.40 -6.66
CA LEU A 103 7.40 -0.22 -6.74
C LEU A 103 7.49 0.63 -5.45
N PHE A 104 7.42 0.00 -4.27
CA PHE A 104 7.57 0.72 -3.02
C PHE A 104 8.98 1.23 -2.77
N ALA A 105 10.02 0.52 -3.20
CA ALA A 105 11.41 0.98 -3.13
C ALA A 105 11.61 2.23 -4.00
N ALA A 106 11.21 2.16 -5.28
CA ALA A 106 11.31 3.28 -6.20
C ALA A 106 10.48 4.49 -5.73
N LEU A 107 9.25 4.26 -5.25
CA LEU A 107 8.40 5.32 -4.72
C LEU A 107 9.03 5.98 -3.48
N THR A 108 9.56 5.18 -2.54
CA THR A 108 10.20 5.70 -1.34
C THR A 108 11.42 6.56 -1.67
N LEU A 109 12.27 6.10 -2.61
CA LEU A 109 13.39 6.88 -3.11
C LEU A 109 12.93 8.19 -3.75
N ALA A 110 11.91 8.13 -4.61
CA ALA A 110 11.36 9.32 -5.26
C ALA A 110 10.78 10.31 -4.25
N GLN A 111 10.06 9.83 -3.24
CA GLN A 111 9.52 10.66 -2.14
C GLN A 111 10.63 11.25 -1.25
N ALA A 112 11.77 10.59 -1.15
CA ALA A 112 12.96 11.13 -0.49
C ALA A 112 13.72 12.18 -1.34
N GLY A 113 13.22 12.49 -2.55
CA GLY A 113 13.86 13.44 -3.47
C GLY A 113 15.00 12.83 -4.31
N VAL A 114 15.18 11.52 -4.25
CA VAL A 114 16.10 10.80 -5.13
C VAL A 114 15.36 10.40 -6.41
N ARG A 115 16.04 10.43 -7.55
CA ARG A 115 15.46 10.09 -8.87
C ARG A 115 15.81 8.66 -9.27
N PRO A 116 15.06 7.63 -8.85
CA PRO A 116 15.38 6.25 -9.16
C PRO A 116 15.07 5.91 -10.62
N ILE A 117 15.77 4.90 -11.13
CA ILE A 117 15.44 4.20 -12.38
C ILE A 117 14.87 2.84 -12.01
N LEU A 118 13.61 2.58 -12.38
CA LEU A 118 12.96 1.29 -12.18
C LEU A 118 12.94 0.52 -13.49
N LEU A 119 13.58 -0.66 -13.51
CA LEU A 119 13.67 -1.54 -14.67
C LEU A 119 12.77 -2.76 -14.45
N GLU A 120 11.89 -3.03 -15.40
CA GLU A 120 11.00 -4.20 -15.41
C GLU A 120 11.18 -5.00 -16.70
N ARG A 121 11.37 -6.31 -16.57
CA ARG A 121 11.55 -7.18 -17.72
C ARG A 121 10.28 -7.40 -18.54
N GLY A 122 9.13 -7.38 -17.87
CA GLY A 122 7.81 -7.54 -18.48
C GLY A 122 7.20 -6.22 -18.90
N GLY A 123 5.94 -6.29 -19.34
CA GLY A 123 5.17 -5.13 -19.75
C GLY A 123 4.52 -4.40 -18.56
N ASP A 124 4.02 -3.22 -18.85
CA ASP A 124 3.11 -2.50 -17.97
C ASP A 124 1.78 -3.24 -17.79
N VAL A 125 0.92 -2.73 -16.91
CA VAL A 125 -0.37 -3.38 -16.59
C VAL A 125 -1.23 -3.65 -17.83
N ASP A 126 -1.24 -2.73 -18.81
CA ASP A 126 -2.08 -2.85 -20.01
C ASP A 126 -1.50 -3.88 -20.98
N SER A 127 -0.20 -3.84 -21.23
CA SER A 127 0.52 -4.84 -22.05
C SER A 127 0.43 -6.23 -21.42
N ARG A 128 0.53 -6.32 -20.10
CA ARG A 128 0.34 -7.56 -19.34
C ARG A 128 -1.04 -8.15 -19.51
N ARG A 129 -2.10 -7.32 -19.45
CA ARG A 129 -3.47 -7.76 -19.69
C ARG A 129 -3.60 -8.37 -21.07
N ALA A 130 -3.07 -7.69 -22.11
CA ALA A 130 -3.12 -8.20 -23.48
C ALA A 130 -2.40 -9.57 -23.62
N ALA A 131 -1.23 -9.73 -22.99
CA ALA A 131 -0.50 -11.00 -22.97
C ALA A 131 -1.26 -12.12 -22.25
N ILE A 132 -1.91 -11.82 -21.13
CA ILE A 132 -2.74 -12.77 -20.37
C ILE A 132 -3.98 -13.18 -21.20
N ASP A 133 -4.66 -12.23 -21.84
CA ASP A 133 -5.81 -12.49 -22.69
C ASP A 133 -5.42 -13.32 -23.92
N LEU A 134 -4.23 -13.08 -24.48
CA LEU A 134 -3.68 -13.88 -25.56
C LEU A 134 -3.43 -15.32 -25.10
N PHE A 135 -2.80 -15.49 -23.94
CA PHE A 135 -2.55 -16.81 -23.36
C PHE A 135 -3.84 -17.60 -23.13
N HIS A 136 -4.88 -16.97 -22.58
CA HIS A 136 -6.17 -17.63 -22.35
C HIS A 136 -6.86 -18.06 -23.65
N ARG A 137 -6.66 -17.32 -24.74
CA ARG A 137 -7.27 -17.64 -26.05
C ARG A 137 -6.51 -18.69 -26.85
N THR A 138 -5.19 -18.68 -26.74
CA THR A 138 -4.31 -19.42 -27.67
C THR A 138 -3.43 -20.46 -26.99
N GLY A 139 -3.25 -20.40 -25.67
CA GLY A 139 -2.26 -21.20 -24.95
C GLY A 139 -0.81 -20.72 -25.11
N VAL A 140 -0.57 -19.64 -25.85
CA VAL A 140 0.79 -19.09 -26.06
C VAL A 140 1.19 -18.25 -24.86
N LEU A 141 2.21 -18.71 -24.10
CA LEU A 141 2.72 -18.05 -22.91
C LEU A 141 3.85 -17.10 -23.27
N ASP A 142 3.70 -15.82 -22.93
CA ASP A 142 4.83 -14.88 -22.84
C ASP A 142 5.57 -15.12 -21.52
N THR A 143 6.82 -15.57 -21.58
CA THR A 143 7.63 -15.89 -20.39
C THR A 143 8.14 -14.65 -19.63
N ALA A 144 8.08 -13.48 -20.23
CA ALA A 144 8.49 -12.21 -19.62
C ALA A 144 7.32 -11.41 -19.06
N SER A 145 6.12 -11.53 -19.68
CA SER A 145 4.94 -10.75 -19.31
C SER A 145 3.69 -11.64 -19.25
N ASN A 146 3.25 -11.99 -18.05
CA ASN A 146 2.13 -12.92 -17.83
C ASN A 146 1.47 -12.68 -16.46
N VAL A 147 0.71 -13.66 -15.92
CA VAL A 147 0.07 -13.56 -14.60
C VAL A 147 1.09 -13.37 -13.45
N GLN A 148 2.32 -13.87 -13.60
CA GLN A 148 3.35 -13.78 -12.53
C GLN A 148 4.27 -12.58 -12.72
N PHE A 149 4.65 -12.25 -13.96
CA PHE A 149 5.69 -11.29 -14.30
C PHE A 149 5.12 -10.05 -14.99
N GLY A 150 5.80 -8.91 -14.79
CA GLY A 150 5.42 -7.59 -15.26
C GLY A 150 4.97 -6.68 -14.11
N GLU A 151 4.52 -5.49 -14.44
CA GLU A 151 4.20 -4.43 -13.49
C GLU A 151 3.25 -4.87 -12.37
N GLY A 152 3.65 -4.61 -11.12
CA GLY A 152 2.91 -4.96 -9.91
C GLY A 152 3.05 -6.43 -9.47
N GLY A 153 3.77 -7.26 -10.24
CA GLY A 153 3.99 -8.69 -9.93
C GLY A 153 2.71 -9.54 -9.97
N ALA A 154 2.75 -10.73 -9.39
CA ALA A 154 1.65 -11.69 -9.42
C ALA A 154 0.36 -11.17 -8.75
N GLY A 155 0.47 -10.21 -7.82
CA GLY A 155 -0.67 -9.63 -7.11
C GLY A 155 -1.62 -8.84 -8.01
N THR A 156 -1.13 -8.20 -9.06
CA THR A 156 -1.89 -7.27 -9.91
C THR A 156 -3.14 -7.87 -10.55
N PHE A 157 -3.09 -9.16 -10.86
CA PHE A 157 -4.20 -9.90 -11.48
C PHE A 157 -4.87 -10.89 -10.50
N SER A 158 -4.74 -10.63 -9.19
CA SER A 158 -5.43 -11.36 -8.13
C SER A 158 -6.51 -10.49 -7.48
N ASP A 159 -7.19 -10.99 -6.44
CA ASP A 159 -8.18 -10.23 -5.68
C ASP A 159 -7.57 -9.14 -4.77
N GLY A 160 -6.26 -9.03 -4.71
CA GLY A 160 -5.57 -7.99 -3.96
C GLY A 160 -5.78 -8.06 -2.46
N LYS A 161 -5.75 -9.25 -1.88
CA LYS A 161 -5.76 -9.42 -0.42
C LYS A 161 -4.54 -8.77 0.22
N LEU A 162 -4.78 -7.93 1.22
CA LEU A 162 -3.75 -7.16 1.92
C LEU A 162 -3.51 -7.63 3.36
N ASN A 163 -3.88 -8.87 3.67
CA ASN A 163 -3.69 -9.42 5.01
C ASN A 163 -2.22 -9.72 5.27
N SER A 164 -1.67 -9.16 6.35
CA SER A 164 -0.34 -9.44 6.85
C SER A 164 -0.41 -9.87 8.32
N GLY A 165 0.42 -10.82 8.72
CA GLY A 165 0.65 -11.18 10.13
C GLY A 165 1.66 -10.26 10.83
N ILE A 166 2.26 -9.32 10.12
CA ILE A 166 3.31 -8.43 10.63
C ILE A 166 2.66 -7.26 11.39
N LYS A 167 3.18 -6.96 12.59
CA LYS A 167 2.79 -5.81 13.42
C LYS A 167 3.80 -4.67 13.28
N ASP A 168 4.06 -4.24 12.06
CA ASP A 168 4.98 -3.16 11.76
C ASP A 168 4.19 -1.88 11.42
N PRO A 169 4.54 -0.71 11.98
CA PRO A 169 3.86 0.55 11.66
C PRO A 169 3.91 0.92 10.18
N ARG A 170 4.92 0.45 9.43
CA ARG A 170 5.04 0.64 7.99
C ARG A 170 3.90 -0.02 7.20
N CYS A 171 3.26 -1.07 7.75
CA CYS A 171 2.07 -1.67 7.12
C CYS A 171 0.95 -0.63 6.93
N ARG A 172 0.80 0.29 7.89
CA ARG A 172 -0.18 1.38 7.77
C ARG A 172 0.17 2.33 6.62
N ARG A 173 1.45 2.70 6.48
CA ARG A 173 1.92 3.56 5.38
C ARG A 173 1.69 2.90 4.01
N VAL A 174 1.90 1.58 3.89
CA VAL A 174 1.60 0.84 2.65
C VAL A 174 0.13 0.97 2.27
N LEU A 175 -0.80 0.80 3.22
CA LEU A 175 -2.24 0.96 2.95
C LEU A 175 -2.60 2.39 2.56
N GLU A 176 -2.03 3.39 3.22
CA GLU A 176 -2.22 4.81 2.90
C GLU A 176 -1.72 5.12 1.49
N THR A 177 -0.54 4.64 1.13
CA THR A 177 0.03 4.77 -0.21
C THR A 177 -0.86 4.13 -1.28
N PHE A 178 -1.45 2.97 -1.01
CA PHE A 178 -2.42 2.38 -1.95
C PHE A 178 -3.66 3.26 -2.12
N VAL A 179 -4.18 3.88 -1.05
CA VAL A 179 -5.32 4.80 -1.15
C VAL A 179 -4.92 6.06 -1.93
N GLU A 180 -3.75 6.63 -1.67
CA GLU A 180 -3.18 7.76 -2.42
C GLU A 180 -3.07 7.43 -3.92
N ALA A 181 -2.76 6.17 -4.25
CA ALA A 181 -2.68 5.66 -5.62
C ALA A 181 -4.03 5.21 -6.22
N GLY A 182 -5.15 5.43 -5.53
CA GLY A 182 -6.50 5.18 -6.04
C GLY A 182 -7.20 3.92 -5.53
N ALA A 183 -6.64 3.22 -4.54
CA ALA A 183 -7.34 2.13 -3.88
C ALA A 183 -8.52 2.64 -3.02
N PRO A 184 -9.53 1.81 -2.74
CA PRO A 184 -10.65 2.17 -1.88
C PRO A 184 -10.18 2.55 -0.47
N ALA A 185 -10.70 3.65 0.07
CA ALA A 185 -10.34 4.12 1.41
C ALA A 185 -10.67 3.11 2.52
N GLU A 186 -11.61 2.20 2.27
CA GLU A 186 -12.05 1.17 3.19
C GLU A 186 -10.94 0.22 3.62
N ILE A 187 -9.90 0.04 2.80
CA ILE A 187 -8.74 -0.80 3.17
C ILE A 187 -8.04 -0.30 4.44
N LEU A 188 -8.19 0.99 4.77
CA LEU A 188 -7.58 1.60 5.94
C LEU A 188 -8.18 1.13 7.28
N TRP A 189 -9.42 0.62 7.25
CA TRP A 189 -10.13 0.24 8.48
C TRP A 189 -10.79 -1.14 8.42
N GLN A 190 -10.86 -1.80 7.28
CA GLN A 190 -11.33 -3.18 7.21
C GLN A 190 -10.36 -4.14 7.92
N ALA A 191 -10.89 -5.08 8.69
CA ALA A 191 -10.07 -6.06 9.42
C ALA A 191 -9.35 -7.05 8.50
N LYS A 192 -9.93 -7.31 7.33
CA LYS A 192 -9.36 -8.13 6.25
C LYS A 192 -9.46 -7.35 4.94
N PRO A 193 -8.56 -6.38 4.73
CA PRO A 193 -8.64 -5.52 3.56
C PRO A 193 -8.28 -6.25 2.27
N HIS A 194 -8.97 -5.90 1.19
CA HIS A 194 -8.63 -6.27 -0.18
C HIS A 194 -9.01 -5.13 -1.10
N ILE A 195 -8.24 -4.94 -2.17
CA ILE A 195 -8.48 -3.86 -3.12
C ILE A 195 -9.53 -4.24 -4.16
N GLY A 196 -9.55 -5.50 -4.57
CA GLY A 196 -10.36 -6.00 -5.69
C GLY A 196 -9.60 -5.96 -7.02
N THR A 197 -9.82 -6.96 -7.85
CA THR A 197 -9.10 -7.16 -9.12
C THR A 197 -9.32 -6.01 -10.11
N ASP A 198 -10.51 -5.43 -10.10
CA ASP A 198 -10.92 -4.30 -10.96
C ASP A 198 -10.15 -3.00 -10.63
N LYS A 199 -9.86 -2.76 -9.36
CA LYS A 199 -9.22 -1.53 -8.87
C LYS A 199 -7.69 -1.64 -8.74
N LEU A 200 -7.20 -2.87 -8.52
CA LEU A 200 -5.78 -3.07 -8.22
C LEU A 200 -4.87 -2.63 -9.37
N GLN A 201 -5.27 -2.89 -10.61
CA GLN A 201 -4.52 -2.46 -11.79
C GLN A 201 -4.42 -0.93 -11.89
N GLY A 202 -5.52 -0.23 -11.59
CA GLY A 202 -5.52 1.23 -11.51
C GLY A 202 -4.61 1.75 -10.39
N THR A 203 -4.62 1.07 -9.24
CA THR A 203 -3.77 1.41 -8.09
C THR A 203 -2.28 1.22 -8.43
N VAL A 204 -1.90 0.12 -9.07
CA VAL A 204 -0.52 -0.12 -9.51
C VAL A 204 -0.06 0.95 -10.50
N ARG A 205 -0.91 1.29 -11.49
CA ARG A 205 -0.64 2.41 -12.42
C ARG A 205 -0.50 3.74 -11.68
N GLY A 206 -1.29 3.98 -10.64
CA GLY A 206 -1.19 5.15 -9.77
C GLY A 206 0.17 5.27 -9.09
N LEU A 207 0.70 4.16 -8.54
CA LEU A 207 2.04 4.12 -7.95
C LEU A 207 3.13 4.48 -8.98
N ARG A 208 3.09 3.89 -10.18
CA ARG A 208 4.01 4.23 -11.26
C ARG A 208 3.95 5.71 -11.62
N ASN A 209 2.77 6.23 -11.82
CA ASN A 209 2.58 7.64 -12.19
C ASN A 209 3.14 8.58 -11.12
N GLU A 210 3.01 8.23 -9.85
CA GLU A 210 3.56 9.02 -8.76
C GLU A 210 5.10 8.97 -8.74
N ILE A 211 5.72 7.80 -9.00
CA ILE A 211 7.18 7.70 -9.17
C ILE A 211 7.66 8.63 -10.28
N ILE A 212 7.00 8.61 -11.45
CA ILE A 212 7.34 9.46 -12.59
C ILE A 212 7.13 10.94 -12.27
N ARG A 213 6.01 11.29 -11.62
CA ARG A 213 5.70 12.67 -11.22
C ARG A 213 6.78 13.25 -10.30
N LEU A 214 7.38 12.42 -9.45
CA LEU A 214 8.45 12.79 -8.53
C LEU A 214 9.85 12.78 -9.19
N GLY A 215 9.92 12.53 -10.50
CA GLY A 215 11.16 12.58 -11.27
C GLY A 215 11.90 11.26 -11.40
N GLY A 216 11.33 10.15 -10.94
CA GLY A 216 11.84 8.79 -11.23
C GLY A 216 11.54 8.38 -12.67
N GLN A 217 12.25 7.36 -13.14
CA GLN A 217 12.06 6.76 -14.46
C GLN A 217 11.57 5.31 -14.30
N VAL A 218 10.66 4.88 -15.18
CA VAL A 218 10.15 3.50 -15.21
C VAL A 218 10.25 2.97 -16.63
N HIS A 219 11.00 1.89 -16.80
CA HIS A 219 11.25 1.26 -18.09
C HIS A 219 10.75 -0.18 -18.09
N PHE A 220 9.84 -0.48 -19.00
CA PHE A 220 9.31 -1.83 -19.25
C PHE A 220 10.09 -2.50 -20.40
N PHE A 221 10.02 -3.83 -20.46
CA PHE A 221 10.77 -4.65 -21.42
C PHE A 221 12.29 -4.44 -21.30
N HIS A 222 12.75 -4.12 -20.09
CA HIS A 222 14.16 -3.94 -19.74
C HIS A 222 14.56 -5.02 -18.74
N LYS A 223 15.18 -6.09 -19.24
CA LYS A 223 15.61 -7.22 -18.43
C LYS A 223 17.07 -7.03 -18.03
N VAL A 224 17.33 -6.86 -16.74
CA VAL A 224 18.71 -6.92 -16.22
C VAL A 224 19.19 -8.36 -16.33
N THR A 225 20.31 -8.56 -17.03
CA THR A 225 20.90 -9.87 -17.32
C THR A 225 22.21 -10.09 -16.61
N ASP A 226 22.96 -9.03 -16.32
CA ASP A 226 24.25 -9.14 -15.64
C ASP A 226 24.62 -7.83 -14.90
N LEU A 227 25.68 -7.90 -14.11
CA LEU A 227 26.26 -6.82 -13.32
C LEU A 227 27.71 -6.59 -13.75
N VAL A 228 28.09 -5.36 -14.03
CA VAL A 228 29.50 -4.98 -14.30
C VAL A 228 30.13 -4.57 -12.98
N ILE A 229 31.16 -5.32 -12.58
CA ILE A 229 31.88 -5.10 -11.31
C ILE A 229 33.35 -4.82 -11.64
N GLU A 230 33.81 -3.64 -11.28
CA GLU A 230 35.20 -3.21 -11.48
C GLU A 230 35.81 -2.76 -10.15
N GLY A 231 36.98 -3.27 -9.83
CA GLY A 231 37.65 -2.94 -8.57
C GLY A 231 36.87 -3.28 -7.30
N GLY A 232 35.92 -4.24 -7.40
CA GLY A 232 35.04 -4.63 -6.28
C GLY A 232 33.80 -3.74 -6.09
N ALA A 233 33.56 -2.77 -6.98
CA ALA A 233 32.38 -1.91 -6.99
C ALA A 233 31.49 -2.22 -8.20
N LEU A 234 30.17 -2.13 -8.01
CA LEU A 234 29.20 -2.18 -9.09
C LEU A 234 29.28 -0.88 -9.90
N THR A 235 29.62 -0.97 -11.18
CA THR A 235 29.80 0.19 -12.07
C THR A 235 28.70 0.32 -13.11
N ALA A 236 28.08 -0.81 -13.53
CA ALA A 236 26.96 -0.79 -14.46
C ALA A 236 26.09 -2.04 -14.36
N LEU A 237 24.91 -1.98 -14.95
CA LEU A 237 24.02 -3.12 -15.17
C LEU A 237 23.96 -3.43 -16.66
N VAL A 238 24.03 -4.71 -17.02
CA VAL A 238 23.74 -5.16 -18.39
C VAL A 238 22.24 -5.37 -18.52
N VAL A 239 21.63 -4.71 -19.50
CA VAL A 239 20.19 -4.71 -19.71
C VAL A 239 19.87 -5.14 -21.14
N SER A 240 19.10 -6.21 -21.26
CA SER A 240 18.55 -6.69 -22.54
C SER A 240 17.21 -6.01 -22.84
N THR A 241 17.10 -5.47 -24.05
CA THR A 241 15.88 -4.82 -24.57
C THR A 241 15.55 -5.37 -25.96
N ALA A 242 14.46 -4.93 -26.56
CA ALA A 242 14.13 -5.27 -27.95
C ALA A 242 15.16 -4.77 -28.97
N GLU A 243 15.94 -3.74 -28.63
CA GLU A 243 16.98 -3.14 -29.47
C GLU A 243 18.35 -3.81 -29.28
N GLY A 244 18.46 -4.75 -28.35
CA GLY A 244 19.69 -5.45 -27.98
C GLY A 244 20.12 -5.21 -26.55
N GLU A 245 21.34 -5.62 -26.21
CA GLU A 245 21.94 -5.39 -24.90
C GLU A 245 22.63 -4.03 -24.83
N ARG A 246 22.51 -3.39 -23.65
CA ARG A 246 23.19 -2.14 -23.33
C ARG A 246 23.57 -2.09 -21.86
N GLU A 247 24.58 -1.30 -21.54
CA GLU A 247 24.96 -1.01 -20.17
C GLU A 247 24.25 0.26 -19.68
N ILE A 248 23.84 0.21 -18.41
CA ILE A 248 23.31 1.36 -17.65
C ILE A 248 24.26 1.57 -16.48
N PRO A 249 25.01 2.69 -16.42
CA PRO A 249 25.91 3.02 -15.33
C PRO A 249 25.19 3.34 -14.03
#